data_7886e7675dcfc61deb925c4055f0e7a9
#
_entry.id   7886e7675dcfc61deb925c4055f0e7a9
#
_cell.length_a   1.000
_cell.length_b   1.000
_cell.length_c   1.000
_cell.angle_alpha   90.00
_cell.angle_beta   90.00
_cell.angle_gamma   90.00
#
_symmetry.space_group_name_H-M   'P 1'
#
loop_
_entity.id
_entity.type
_entity.pdbx_description
1 polymer ?
#
loop_
_entity_poly.entity_id
_entity_poly.type
_entity_poly.pdbx_seq_one_letter_code
_entity_poly.pdbx_strand_id
1 'polypeptide(L)'
;MRFRGAILLAGVCALFASCGEERRAAEQDDLIESEARRGADVWLRATDRTEPALWLAQREAGGAVGVREPAVERIRAALLSAQPHFLESDRMLANRTAQVGQMLAADGHAEDFAQLISSLVAIAATAGQKQTYGEVCQHYYNLRHSGAEREAALRMLAARYRTQKQFR
;
A
#
# COMPACT_ATOMS: atom_id res chain seq x y z
N MET A 1 -64.85 -21.95 57.15
CA MET A 1 -64.17 -23.23 56.60
C MET A 1 -63.25 -22.77 55.55
N ARG A 2 -61.95 -22.65 55.79
CA ARG A 2 -60.85 -23.65 55.55
C ARG A 2 -60.80 -24.03 54.05
N PHE A 3 -59.76 -23.70 53.22
CA PHE A 3 -58.39 -24.17 53.14
C PHE A 3 -57.67 -23.22 52.17
N ARG A 4 -56.52 -22.67 52.38
CA ARG A 4 -55.15 -23.14 52.47
C ARG A 4 -54.62 -23.83 51.19
N GLY A 5 -53.55 -23.24 50.69
CA GLY A 5 -52.37 -23.89 50.13
C GLY A 5 -52.26 -23.63 48.64
N ALA A 6 -51.22 -23.30 48.10
CA ALA A 6 -49.76 -23.30 48.24
C ALA A 6 -49.22 -22.58 46.99
N ILE A 7 -48.41 -21.60 47.05
CA ILE A 7 -46.93 -21.64 47.18
C ILE A 7 -46.21 -22.22 45.92
N LEU A 8 -45.48 -21.32 45.29
CA LEU A 8 -44.12 -21.49 44.70
C LEU A 8 -43.95 -22.46 43.51
N LEU A 9 -43.63 -21.85 42.37
CA LEU A 9 -42.43 -22.16 41.61
C LEU A 9 -42.17 -21.00 40.62
N ALA A 10 -41.57 -19.94 41.10
CA ALA A 10 -40.91 -18.96 40.26
C ALA A 10 -39.41 -19.08 40.59
N GLY A 11 -38.61 -19.44 39.64
CA GLY A 11 -37.16 -19.47 39.85
C GLY A 11 -36.49 -20.60 39.10
N VAL A 12 -35.78 -20.26 38.11
CA VAL A 12 -34.67 -20.90 37.38
C VAL A 12 -34.91 -20.85 35.87
N CYS A 13 -34.62 -19.72 35.27
CA CYS A 13 -34.29 -19.59 33.84
C CYS A 13 -33.56 -18.29 33.56
N ALA A 14 -32.46 -18.01 34.26
CA ALA A 14 -31.64 -16.81 34.01
C ALA A 14 -30.13 -17.07 34.11
N LEU A 15 -29.63 -18.16 33.51
CA LEU A 15 -28.17 -18.44 33.52
C LEU A 15 -27.58 -18.97 32.20
N PHE A 16 -28.26 -18.81 31.06
CA PHE A 16 -27.69 -19.27 29.77
C PHE A 16 -27.46 -18.18 28.73
N ALA A 17 -27.53 -16.90 29.06
CA ALA A 17 -27.32 -15.83 28.09
C ALA A 17 -25.89 -15.29 28.01
N SER A 18 -24.97 -15.68 28.92
CA SER A 18 -23.63 -15.08 29.02
C SER A 18 -22.56 -15.70 28.11
N CYS A 19 -22.71 -16.95 27.68
CA CYS A 19 -21.68 -17.62 26.85
C CYS A 19 -21.72 -17.25 25.35
N GLY A 20 -22.76 -16.60 24.88
CA GLY A 20 -22.90 -16.20 23.47
C GLY A 20 -22.28 -14.87 23.12
N GLU A 21 -22.21 -13.96 24.08
CA GLU A 21 -21.63 -12.61 23.89
C GLU A 21 -20.11 -12.63 23.93
N GLU A 22 -19.50 -13.39 24.84
CA GLU A 22 -18.03 -13.55 24.92
C GLU A 22 -17.45 -14.21 23.65
N ARG A 23 -18.17 -15.18 23.07
CA ARG A 23 -17.73 -15.81 21.82
C ARG A 23 -17.79 -14.86 20.62
N ARG A 24 -18.85 -14.03 20.55
CA ARG A 24 -18.97 -13.03 19.47
C ARG A 24 -17.94 -11.91 19.60
N ALA A 25 -17.63 -11.48 20.81
CA ALA A 25 -16.59 -10.50 21.08
C ALA A 25 -15.20 -11.04 20.71
N ALA A 26 -14.88 -12.29 21.05
CA ALA A 26 -13.63 -12.92 20.69
C ALA A 26 -13.49 -13.15 19.16
N GLU A 27 -14.57 -13.55 18.47
CA GLU A 27 -14.58 -13.69 17.02
C GLU A 27 -14.47 -12.32 16.31
N GLN A 28 -15.05 -11.26 16.86
CA GLN A 28 -14.89 -9.90 16.35
C GLN A 28 -13.49 -9.36 16.57
N ASP A 29 -12.88 -9.58 17.73
CA ASP A 29 -11.51 -9.17 18.01
C ASP A 29 -10.49 -9.92 17.11
N ASP A 30 -10.68 -11.22 16.86
CA ASP A 30 -9.86 -11.99 15.92
C ASP A 30 -10.01 -11.50 14.47
N LEU A 31 -11.21 -11.08 14.05
CA LEU A 31 -11.46 -10.51 12.72
C LEU A 31 -10.79 -9.14 12.59
N ILE A 32 -10.91 -8.28 13.61
CA ILE A 32 -10.28 -6.96 13.64
C ILE A 32 -8.75 -7.08 13.64
N GLU A 33 -8.18 -8.02 14.45
CA GLU A 33 -6.74 -8.30 14.42
C GLU A 33 -6.26 -8.85 13.09
N SER A 34 -7.03 -9.74 12.46
CA SER A 34 -6.68 -10.31 11.14
C SER A 34 -6.78 -9.28 10.02
N GLU A 35 -7.73 -8.34 10.10
CA GLU A 35 -7.85 -7.20 9.17
C GLU A 35 -6.77 -6.16 9.42
N ALA A 36 -6.44 -5.86 10.68
CA ALA A 36 -5.34 -5.00 11.05
C ALA A 36 -3.99 -5.58 10.63
N ARG A 37 -3.79 -6.89 10.74
CA ARG A 37 -2.58 -7.58 10.25
C ARG A 37 -2.51 -7.55 8.71
N ARG A 38 -3.60 -7.82 7.99
CA ARG A 38 -3.66 -7.69 6.53
C ARG A 38 -3.42 -6.25 6.07
N GLY A 39 -3.96 -5.26 6.79
CA GLY A 39 -3.68 -3.85 6.56
C GLY A 39 -2.25 -3.43 6.92
N ALA A 40 -1.63 -4.09 7.90
CA ALA A 40 -0.25 -3.85 8.31
C ALA A 40 0.76 -4.31 7.25
N ASP A 41 0.48 -5.42 6.57
CA ASP A 41 1.33 -5.97 5.50
C ASP A 41 1.20 -5.17 4.19
N VAL A 42 0.18 -4.31 4.07
CA VAL A 42 -0.04 -3.49 2.86
C VAL A 42 0.97 -2.34 2.76
N TRP A 43 1.44 -1.79 3.88
CA TRP A 43 2.32 -0.62 3.93
C TRP A 43 3.57 -0.89 4.76
N LEU A 44 4.73 -0.49 4.23
CA LEU A 44 5.98 -0.45 4.99
C LEU A 44 5.92 0.72 5.98
N ARG A 45 5.87 0.40 7.28
CA ARG A 45 5.75 1.38 8.37
C ARG A 45 7.11 1.97 8.75
N ALA A 46 7.09 3.12 9.41
CA ALA A 46 8.31 3.75 9.92
C ALA A 46 9.03 2.91 10.99
N THR A 47 8.29 2.05 11.68
CA THR A 47 8.80 1.13 12.71
C THR A 47 9.31 -0.19 12.16
N ASP A 48 9.03 -0.51 10.89
CA ASP A 48 9.46 -1.75 10.27
C ASP A 48 10.95 -1.71 9.99
N ARG A 49 11.62 -2.83 10.25
CA ARG A 49 13.07 -2.98 10.02
C ARG A 49 13.39 -3.54 8.64
N THR A 50 12.38 -3.87 7.87
CA THR A 50 12.54 -4.39 6.52
C THR A 50 13.07 -3.29 5.60
N GLU A 51 14.10 -3.59 4.85
CA GLU A 51 14.64 -2.68 3.84
C GLU A 51 13.59 -2.39 2.76
N PRO A 52 13.38 -1.12 2.36
CA PRO A 52 12.39 -0.74 1.35
C PRO A 52 12.50 -1.50 0.03
N ALA A 53 13.73 -1.75 -0.44
CA ALA A 53 13.96 -2.49 -1.67
C ALA A 53 13.54 -3.97 -1.56
N LEU A 54 13.85 -4.63 -0.45
CA LEU A 54 13.43 -6.01 -0.19
C LEU A 54 11.91 -6.11 -0.08
N TRP A 55 11.29 -5.21 0.70
CA TRP A 55 9.84 -5.18 0.85
C TRP A 55 9.13 -5.00 -0.50
N LEU A 56 9.63 -4.06 -1.32
CA LEU A 56 9.03 -3.79 -2.62
C LEU A 56 9.20 -4.96 -3.60
N ALA A 57 10.36 -5.63 -3.60
CA ALA A 57 10.59 -6.84 -4.39
C ALA A 57 9.66 -8.00 -3.98
N GLN A 58 9.42 -8.18 -2.67
CA GLN A 58 8.48 -9.17 -2.17
C GLN A 58 7.04 -8.87 -2.60
N ARG A 59 6.66 -7.60 -2.64
CA ARG A 59 5.35 -7.14 -3.14
C ARG A 59 5.18 -7.41 -4.63
N GLU A 60 6.22 -7.14 -5.43
CA GLU A 60 6.23 -7.40 -6.87
C GLU A 60 6.12 -8.89 -7.18
N ALA A 61 6.87 -9.72 -6.45
CA ALA A 61 6.88 -11.16 -6.62
C ALA A 61 5.63 -11.86 -6.04
N GLY A 62 4.85 -11.18 -5.19
CA GLY A 62 3.73 -11.80 -4.47
C GLY A 62 4.15 -12.84 -3.43
N GLY A 63 5.41 -12.81 -2.96
CA GLY A 63 5.93 -13.79 -2.02
C GLY A 63 7.32 -13.44 -1.49
N ALA A 64 7.92 -14.38 -0.74
CA ALA A 64 9.24 -14.22 -0.17
C ALA A 64 10.32 -14.13 -1.25
N VAL A 65 11.24 -13.17 -1.10
CA VAL A 65 12.39 -12.93 -1.97
C VAL A 65 13.64 -12.84 -1.09
N GLY A 66 14.76 -13.40 -1.55
CA GLY A 66 16.03 -13.34 -0.83
C GLY A 66 16.67 -11.96 -0.93
N VAL A 67 17.31 -11.50 0.16
CA VAL A 67 17.93 -10.16 0.26
C VAL A 67 18.93 -9.84 -0.87
N ARG A 68 19.59 -10.87 -1.39
CA ARG A 68 20.63 -10.73 -2.43
C ARG A 68 20.14 -11.06 -3.84
N GLU A 69 18.85 -11.18 -4.02
CA GLU A 69 18.31 -11.48 -5.36
C GLU A 69 18.45 -10.29 -6.31
N PRO A 70 18.67 -10.53 -7.60
CA PRO A 70 18.85 -9.47 -8.60
C PRO A 70 17.67 -8.47 -8.63
N ALA A 71 16.45 -8.91 -8.33
CA ALA A 71 15.29 -8.04 -8.26
C ALA A 71 15.44 -6.99 -7.15
N VAL A 72 15.90 -7.40 -5.96
CA VAL A 72 16.15 -6.50 -4.83
C VAL A 72 17.24 -5.48 -5.17
N GLU A 73 18.33 -5.93 -5.80
CA GLU A 73 19.43 -5.04 -6.21
C GLU A 73 18.97 -4.01 -7.24
N ARG A 74 18.16 -4.40 -8.22
CA ARG A 74 17.61 -3.44 -9.21
C ARG A 74 16.73 -2.39 -8.55
N ILE A 75 15.84 -2.79 -7.64
CA ILE A 75 14.95 -1.88 -6.92
C ILE A 75 15.76 -0.96 -6.00
N ARG A 76 16.79 -1.50 -5.30
CA ARG A 76 17.68 -0.71 -4.45
C ARG A 76 18.40 0.38 -5.26
N ALA A 77 18.96 0.04 -6.41
CA ALA A 77 19.60 0.98 -7.31
C ALA A 77 18.60 2.06 -7.81
N ALA A 78 17.37 1.66 -8.15
CA ALA A 78 16.33 2.59 -8.58
C ALA A 78 15.93 3.57 -7.45
N LEU A 79 15.72 3.08 -6.21
CA LEU A 79 15.42 3.93 -5.06
C LEU A 79 16.58 4.90 -4.76
N LEU A 80 17.82 4.42 -4.81
CA LEU A 80 19.01 5.28 -4.63
C LEU A 80 19.08 6.39 -5.69
N SER A 81 18.78 6.06 -6.95
CA SER A 81 18.74 7.06 -8.03
C SER A 81 17.61 8.08 -7.87
N ALA A 82 16.57 7.78 -7.11
CA ALA A 82 15.45 8.65 -6.88
C ALA A 82 15.73 9.76 -5.82
N GLN A 83 16.63 9.51 -4.88
CA GLN A 83 16.90 10.41 -3.75
C GLN A 83 17.27 11.87 -4.15
N PRO A 84 18.07 12.13 -5.21
CA PRO A 84 18.34 13.50 -5.65
C PRO A 84 17.14 14.23 -6.25
N HIS A 85 16.12 13.50 -6.70
CA HIS A 85 15.02 14.01 -7.50
C HIS A 85 13.70 14.15 -6.75
N PHE A 86 13.54 13.47 -5.61
CA PHE A 86 12.30 13.47 -4.84
C PHE A 86 12.49 13.93 -3.39
N LEU A 87 11.40 14.41 -2.80
CA LEU A 87 11.37 14.89 -1.42
C LEU A 87 11.19 13.75 -0.40
N GLU A 88 10.57 12.66 -0.85
CA GLU A 88 10.19 11.53 -0.01
C GLU A 88 11.38 10.62 0.31
N SER A 89 11.28 9.92 1.43
CA SER A 89 12.23 8.86 1.83
C SER A 89 12.03 7.58 1.01
N ASP A 90 13.04 6.70 0.97
CA ASP A 90 12.98 5.41 0.25
C ASP A 90 11.76 4.57 0.66
N ARG A 91 11.38 4.59 1.95
CA ARG A 91 10.19 3.93 2.46
C ARG A 91 8.91 4.50 1.83
N MET A 92 8.81 5.82 1.71
CA MET A 92 7.65 6.47 1.09
C MET A 92 7.61 6.23 -0.42
N LEU A 93 8.78 6.25 -1.08
CA LEU A 93 8.92 5.88 -2.49
C LEU A 93 8.43 4.45 -2.72
N ALA A 94 8.90 3.48 -1.92
CA ALA A 94 8.50 2.08 -2.02
C ALA A 94 6.99 1.90 -1.83
N ASN A 95 6.41 2.50 -0.79
CA ASN A 95 4.96 2.44 -0.56
C ASN A 95 4.17 3.01 -1.75
N ARG A 96 4.56 4.16 -2.26
CA ARG A 96 3.86 4.78 -3.39
C ARG A 96 4.03 3.98 -4.69
N THR A 97 5.20 3.41 -4.92
CA THR A 97 5.44 2.50 -6.07
C THR A 97 4.54 1.28 -6.01
N ALA A 98 4.47 0.61 -4.86
CA ALA A 98 3.57 -0.53 -4.67
C ALA A 98 2.11 -0.16 -4.91
N GLN A 99 1.66 0.99 -4.41
CA GLN A 99 0.30 1.48 -4.60
C GLN A 99 -0.01 1.70 -6.08
N VAL A 100 0.82 2.50 -6.77
CA VAL A 100 0.57 2.82 -8.18
C VAL A 100 0.71 1.61 -9.07
N GLY A 101 1.66 0.72 -8.76
CA GLY A 101 1.81 -0.55 -9.47
C GLY A 101 0.59 -1.45 -9.34
N GLN A 102 -0.02 -1.53 -8.16
CA GLN A 102 -1.28 -2.25 -7.96
C GLN A 102 -2.44 -1.63 -8.76
N MET A 103 -2.54 -0.31 -8.79
CA MET A 103 -3.57 0.39 -9.56
C MET A 103 -3.38 0.15 -11.06
N LEU A 104 -2.16 0.24 -11.57
CA LEU A 104 -1.83 -0.06 -12.97
C LEU A 104 -2.14 -1.53 -13.32
N ALA A 105 -1.79 -2.47 -12.45
CA ALA A 105 -2.07 -3.88 -12.66
C ALA A 105 -3.59 -4.18 -12.70
N ALA A 106 -4.38 -3.51 -11.86
CA ALA A 106 -5.84 -3.61 -11.87
C ALA A 106 -6.45 -3.10 -13.19
N ASP A 107 -5.81 -2.11 -13.83
CA ASP A 107 -6.19 -1.59 -15.14
C ASP A 107 -5.61 -2.42 -16.32
N GLY A 108 -4.92 -3.54 -16.04
CA GLY A 108 -4.27 -4.38 -17.06
C GLY A 108 -2.90 -3.89 -17.53
N HIS A 109 -2.29 -2.97 -16.81
CA HIS A 109 -1.02 -2.31 -17.14
C HIS A 109 0.09 -2.63 -16.14
N ALA A 110 0.27 -3.91 -15.77
CA ALA A 110 1.34 -4.30 -14.83
C ALA A 110 2.73 -3.85 -15.33
N GLU A 111 3.54 -3.30 -14.43
CA GLU A 111 4.88 -2.80 -14.72
C GLU A 111 5.89 -3.29 -13.67
N ASP A 112 7.15 -3.51 -14.10
CA ASP A 112 8.30 -3.76 -13.21
C ASP A 112 8.56 -2.53 -12.34
N PHE A 113 8.67 -2.72 -11.03
CA PHE A 113 8.78 -1.62 -10.08
C PHE A 113 10.10 -0.84 -10.19
N ALA A 114 11.22 -1.52 -10.46
CA ALA A 114 12.49 -0.85 -10.67
C ALA A 114 12.45 0.01 -11.94
N GLN A 115 11.81 -0.49 -13.00
CA GLN A 115 11.64 0.24 -14.25
C GLN A 115 10.67 1.43 -14.08
N LEU A 116 9.58 1.25 -13.33
CA LEU A 116 8.65 2.33 -13.01
C LEU A 116 9.36 3.47 -12.28
N ILE A 117 10.09 3.17 -11.18
CA ILE A 117 10.85 4.17 -10.43
C ILE A 117 11.83 4.90 -11.35
N SER A 118 12.63 4.15 -12.12
CA SER A 118 13.66 4.72 -13.00
C SER A 118 13.07 5.63 -14.08
N SER A 119 11.90 5.27 -14.62
CA SER A 119 11.20 6.10 -15.60
C SER A 119 10.71 7.42 -14.99
N LEU A 120 10.17 7.38 -13.76
CA LEU A 120 9.71 8.58 -13.05
C LEU A 120 10.88 9.46 -12.57
N VAL A 121 12.03 8.85 -12.24
CA VAL A 121 13.29 9.58 -11.98
C VAL A 121 13.71 10.37 -13.21
N ALA A 122 13.72 9.75 -14.39
CA ALA A 122 14.07 10.43 -15.63
C ALA A 122 13.14 11.63 -15.93
N ILE A 123 11.85 11.52 -15.58
CA ILE A 123 10.90 12.63 -15.67
C ILE A 123 11.26 13.75 -14.67
N ALA A 124 11.42 13.42 -13.40
CA ALA A 124 11.72 14.38 -12.34
C ALA A 124 13.03 15.14 -12.58
N ALA A 125 14.04 14.46 -13.14
CA ALA A 125 15.31 15.08 -13.52
C ALA A 125 15.15 16.23 -14.52
N THR A 126 14.10 16.23 -15.33
CA THR A 126 13.85 17.31 -16.30
C THR A 126 13.30 18.59 -15.65
N ALA A 127 12.76 18.51 -14.44
CA ALA A 127 12.15 19.65 -13.74
C ALA A 127 13.19 20.62 -13.13
N GLY A 128 14.42 20.18 -12.93
CA GLY A 128 15.52 20.99 -12.38
C GLY A 128 15.46 21.25 -10.89
N GLN A 129 14.48 20.67 -10.18
CA GLN A 129 14.33 20.71 -8.72
C GLN A 129 13.67 19.42 -8.23
N LYS A 130 13.78 19.15 -6.93
CA LYS A 130 13.09 18.00 -6.33
C LYS A 130 11.57 18.10 -6.51
N GLN A 131 10.97 16.99 -6.84
CA GLN A 131 9.52 16.85 -7.01
C GLN A 131 8.93 16.03 -5.87
N THR A 132 7.61 16.06 -5.73
CA THR A 132 6.86 15.12 -4.89
C THR A 132 6.62 13.85 -5.71
N TYR A 133 7.19 12.72 -5.27
CA TYR A 133 7.06 11.44 -5.98
C TYR A 133 5.60 11.01 -6.13
N GLY A 134 4.81 11.20 -5.06
CA GLY A 134 3.39 10.89 -5.08
C GLY A 134 2.62 11.65 -6.18
N GLU A 135 2.98 12.90 -6.46
CA GLU A 135 2.37 13.70 -7.52
C GLU A 135 2.76 13.18 -8.92
N VAL A 136 4.04 12.86 -9.12
CA VAL A 136 4.52 12.29 -10.39
C VAL A 136 3.85 10.95 -10.68
N CYS A 137 3.75 10.08 -9.67
CA CYS A 137 3.04 8.81 -9.75
C CYS A 137 1.56 9.00 -10.13
N GLN A 138 0.87 9.94 -9.48
CA GLN A 138 -0.55 10.20 -9.76
C GLN A 138 -0.76 10.70 -11.20
N HIS A 139 0.10 11.61 -11.67
CA HIS A 139 0.02 12.08 -13.06
C HIS A 139 0.28 10.95 -14.05
N TYR A 140 1.27 10.10 -13.79
CA TYR A 140 1.55 8.93 -14.63
C TYR A 140 0.36 7.98 -14.66
N TYR A 141 -0.16 7.59 -13.49
CA TYR A 141 -1.33 6.73 -13.41
C TYR A 141 -2.52 7.29 -14.19
N ASN A 142 -2.84 8.59 -14.03
CA ASN A 142 -3.97 9.21 -14.71
C ASN A 142 -3.84 9.12 -16.24
N LEU A 143 -2.64 9.29 -16.78
CA LEU A 143 -2.39 9.15 -18.22
C LEU A 143 -2.59 7.69 -18.67
N ARG A 144 -2.06 6.73 -17.92
CA ARG A 144 -2.23 5.31 -18.21
C ARG A 144 -3.70 4.89 -18.14
N HIS A 145 -4.38 5.28 -17.08
CA HIS A 145 -5.81 5.01 -16.85
C HIS A 145 -6.71 5.63 -17.94
N SER A 146 -6.31 6.76 -18.52
CA SER A 146 -7.02 7.37 -19.66
C SER A 146 -6.74 6.71 -21.01
N GLY A 147 -5.99 5.60 -21.04
CA GLY A 147 -5.69 4.82 -22.24
C GLY A 147 -4.40 5.20 -22.96
N ALA A 148 -3.59 6.10 -22.41
CA ALA A 148 -2.29 6.40 -23.02
C ALA A 148 -1.34 5.20 -22.88
N GLU A 149 -0.71 4.80 -23.98
CA GLU A 149 0.36 3.81 -23.95
C GLU A 149 1.55 4.30 -23.12
N ARG A 150 2.31 3.35 -22.50
CA ARG A 150 3.39 3.63 -21.57
C ARG A 150 4.34 4.72 -22.06
N GLU A 151 4.86 4.56 -23.29
CA GLU A 151 5.81 5.50 -23.88
C GLU A 151 5.18 6.88 -24.16
N ALA A 152 3.91 6.92 -24.55
CA ALA A 152 3.18 8.16 -24.75
C ALA A 152 2.95 8.89 -23.42
N ALA A 153 2.54 8.18 -22.37
CA ALA A 153 2.35 8.75 -21.04
C ALA A 153 3.66 9.35 -20.49
N LEU A 154 4.78 8.64 -20.62
CA LEU A 154 6.10 9.14 -20.19
C LEU A 154 6.53 10.39 -20.99
N ARG A 155 6.31 10.42 -22.32
CA ARG A 155 6.62 11.62 -23.13
C ARG A 155 5.77 12.82 -22.73
N MET A 156 4.47 12.63 -22.52
CA MET A 156 3.54 13.70 -22.08
C MET A 156 3.94 14.25 -20.72
N LEU A 157 4.31 13.35 -19.80
CA LEU A 157 4.75 13.71 -18.48
C LEU A 157 6.07 14.50 -18.52
N ALA A 158 7.05 14.03 -19.29
CA ALA A 158 8.32 14.74 -19.49
C ALA A 158 8.13 16.14 -20.08
N ALA A 159 7.22 16.31 -21.02
CA ALA A 159 6.88 17.63 -21.58
C ALA A 159 6.33 18.58 -20.49
N ARG A 160 5.40 18.09 -19.67
CA ARG A 160 4.82 18.85 -18.55
C ARG A 160 5.87 19.31 -17.55
N TYR A 161 6.76 18.43 -17.11
CA TYR A 161 7.77 18.75 -16.09
C TYR A 161 8.90 19.64 -16.63
N ARG A 162 9.21 19.58 -17.93
CA ARG A 162 10.14 20.53 -18.58
C ARG A 162 9.61 21.95 -18.61
N THR A 163 8.32 22.15 -18.88
CA THR A 163 7.73 23.51 -18.90
C THR A 163 7.72 24.17 -17.53
N GLN A 164 7.64 23.42 -16.43
CA GLN A 164 7.74 23.98 -15.08
C GLN A 164 9.09 24.67 -14.82
N LYS A 165 10.16 24.24 -15.49
CA LYS A 165 11.49 24.87 -15.41
C LYS A 165 11.57 26.24 -16.07
N GLN A 166 10.71 26.51 -17.08
CA GLN A 166 10.77 27.73 -17.90
C GLN A 166 10.09 28.95 -17.23
N PHE A 167 9.25 28.72 -16.22
CA PHE A 167 8.47 29.77 -15.56
C PHE A 167 9.03 30.19 -14.20
N ARG A 168 10.31 29.89 -13.92
CA ARG A 168 11.07 30.33 -12.73
C ARG A 168 12.40 30.91 -13.15
#